data_cafec1ee09a721915a81147509888974
#
_entry.id   cafec1ee09a721915a81147509888974
#
_cell.length_a   1.000
_cell.length_b   1.000
_cell.length_c   1.000
_cell.angle_alpha   90.00
_cell.angle_beta   90.00
_cell.angle_gamma   90.00
#
_symmetry.space_group_name_H-M   'P 1'
#
loop_
_entity.id
_entity.type
_entity.pdbx_description
1 polymer ?
#
loop_
_entity_poly.entity_id
_entity_poly.type
_entity_poly.pdbx_seq_one_letter_code
_entity_poly.pdbx_strand_id
1 'polypeptide(L)'
;QPAILATSIATLEVLKGQGLYRPPDLVAGHSMGEFSALVAAGGLSFVQALHLVRERGRLMKLAGERRPGGMAAVIGLDVVALDQICQSAARETGGVIQVANDNCPGQTVISGNDAALELAMEKAQAAGARKVVRLAVSIASHTPLMSSITDEFAAAVDAAPIADADFPLVANVSARPITHAEDIRAELRAQLTSAVRWTESMRYVVDQEVTQVVEIGPKTVLTGLMKRIERKVKRVNWGDGDISDA
;
A
#
# COMPACT_ATOMS: atom_id res chain seq x y z
N GLN A 1 11.16 -4.52 -4.17
CA GLN A 1 10.31 -3.41 -4.63
C GLN A 1 10.56 -3.09 -6.11
N PRO A 2 11.80 -2.82 -6.59
CA PRO A 2 12.06 -2.50 -8.01
C PRO A 2 11.52 -3.52 -9.01
N ALA A 3 11.66 -4.82 -8.72
CA ALA A 3 11.20 -5.88 -9.62
C ALA A 3 9.67 -5.83 -9.83
N ILE A 4 8.88 -5.57 -8.78
CA ILE A 4 7.42 -5.48 -8.89
C ILE A 4 7.03 -4.26 -9.73
N LEU A 5 7.65 -3.09 -9.49
CA LEU A 5 7.44 -1.92 -10.32
C LEU A 5 7.75 -2.21 -11.80
N ALA A 6 8.92 -2.79 -12.08
CA ALA A 6 9.33 -3.10 -13.45
C ALA A 6 8.35 -4.06 -14.13
N THR A 7 7.91 -5.12 -13.44
CA THR A 7 6.92 -6.06 -13.99
C THR A 7 5.59 -5.37 -14.27
N SER A 8 5.07 -4.56 -13.33
CA SER A 8 3.80 -3.85 -13.53
C SER A 8 3.85 -2.90 -14.72
N ILE A 9 4.93 -2.12 -14.87
CA ILE A 9 5.06 -1.19 -15.99
C ILE A 9 5.31 -1.92 -17.30
N ALA A 10 6.10 -3.00 -17.32
CA ALA A 10 6.26 -3.83 -18.51
C ALA A 10 4.91 -4.41 -18.98
N THR A 11 4.09 -4.92 -18.06
CA THR A 11 2.74 -5.39 -18.37
C THR A 11 1.87 -4.26 -18.94
N LEU A 12 1.90 -3.07 -18.34
CA LEU A 12 1.17 -1.90 -18.83
C LEU A 12 1.58 -1.54 -20.28
N GLU A 13 2.87 -1.53 -20.58
CA GLU A 13 3.38 -1.20 -21.92
C GLU A 13 3.01 -2.28 -22.96
N VAL A 14 2.98 -3.56 -22.57
CA VAL A 14 2.45 -4.63 -23.43
C VAL A 14 0.97 -4.39 -23.75
N LEU A 15 0.14 -4.05 -22.76
CA LEU A 15 -1.27 -3.74 -22.98
C LEU A 15 -1.48 -2.54 -23.90
N LYS A 16 -0.66 -1.50 -23.77
CA LYS A 16 -0.66 -0.35 -24.69
C LYS A 16 -0.30 -0.76 -26.10
N GLY A 17 0.78 -1.54 -26.26
CA GLY A 17 1.27 -2.02 -27.56
C GLY A 17 0.27 -2.94 -28.28
N GLN A 18 -0.55 -3.68 -27.54
CA GLN A 18 -1.59 -4.55 -28.08
C GLN A 18 -2.95 -3.86 -28.30
N GLY A 19 -3.06 -2.56 -27.97
CA GLY A 19 -4.33 -1.82 -28.10
C GLY A 19 -5.39 -2.21 -27.06
N LEU A 20 -5.01 -2.92 -26.01
CA LEU A 20 -5.89 -3.36 -24.92
C LEU A 20 -6.01 -2.31 -23.80
N TYR A 21 -5.08 -1.35 -23.74
CA TYR A 21 -5.12 -0.26 -22.79
C TYR A 21 -6.33 0.65 -23.02
N ARG A 22 -6.99 1.01 -21.94
CA ARG A 22 -7.97 2.08 -21.89
C ARG A 22 -7.55 3.10 -20.85
N PRO A 23 -7.65 4.41 -21.11
CA PRO A 23 -7.39 5.43 -20.10
C PRO A 23 -8.27 5.18 -18.88
N PRO A 24 -7.69 5.16 -17.66
CA PRO A 24 -8.47 4.95 -16.45
C PRO A 24 -9.13 6.26 -15.98
N ASP A 25 -10.26 6.16 -15.29
CA ASP A 25 -10.85 7.30 -14.57
C ASP A 25 -10.05 7.63 -13.31
N LEU A 26 -9.48 6.61 -12.66
CA LEU A 26 -8.71 6.69 -11.43
C LEU A 26 -7.57 5.67 -11.46
N VAL A 27 -6.47 5.99 -10.81
CA VAL A 27 -5.40 5.04 -10.53
C VAL A 27 -5.22 4.87 -9.03
N ALA A 28 -4.81 3.69 -8.59
CA ALA A 28 -4.48 3.40 -7.20
C ALA A 28 -3.37 2.35 -7.12
N GLY A 29 -2.61 2.38 -6.05
CA GLY A 29 -1.57 1.38 -5.81
C GLY A 29 -1.34 1.18 -4.32
N HIS A 30 -1.22 -0.07 -3.87
CA HIS A 30 -1.04 -0.39 -2.47
C HIS A 30 0.42 -0.22 -2.05
N SER A 31 0.71 0.69 -1.14
CA SER A 31 2.06 0.97 -0.62
C SER A 31 3.05 1.23 -1.78
N MET A 32 3.99 0.32 -2.04
CA MET A 32 4.93 0.45 -3.17
C MET A 32 4.20 0.54 -4.53
N GLY A 33 3.03 -0.05 -4.66
CA GLY A 33 2.21 0.02 -5.87
C GLY A 33 1.78 1.45 -6.25
N GLU A 34 1.76 2.38 -5.31
CA GLU A 34 1.46 3.79 -5.55
C GLU A 34 2.45 4.44 -6.54
N PHE A 35 3.72 4.02 -6.52
CA PHE A 35 4.72 4.45 -7.50
C PHE A 35 4.41 3.90 -8.91
N SER A 36 3.90 2.67 -9.01
CA SER A 36 3.46 2.11 -10.29
C SER A 36 2.24 2.86 -10.82
N ALA A 37 1.29 3.22 -9.94
CA ALA A 37 0.12 4.01 -10.28
C ALA A 37 0.51 5.42 -10.75
N LEU A 38 1.50 6.06 -10.12
CA LEU A 38 2.03 7.37 -10.55
C LEU A 38 2.69 7.31 -11.92
N VAL A 39 3.41 6.24 -12.25
CA VAL A 39 3.95 6.06 -13.61
C VAL A 39 2.83 5.87 -14.62
N ALA A 40 1.81 5.09 -14.29
CA ALA A 40 0.65 4.89 -15.15
C ALA A 40 -0.14 6.18 -15.40
N ALA A 41 -0.16 7.08 -14.41
CA ALA A 41 -0.82 8.39 -14.45
C ALA A 41 0.07 9.53 -15.00
N GLY A 42 1.29 9.26 -15.45
CA GLY A 42 2.17 10.30 -15.99
C GLY A 42 2.84 11.21 -14.95
N GLY A 43 2.54 11.05 -13.66
CA GLY A 43 3.11 11.86 -12.57
C GLY A 43 4.59 11.59 -12.30
N LEU A 44 5.10 10.42 -12.71
CA LEU A 44 6.52 10.05 -12.67
C LEU A 44 6.92 9.28 -13.91
N SER A 45 8.13 9.48 -14.42
CA SER A 45 8.69 8.56 -15.40
C SER A 45 9.09 7.22 -14.75
N PHE A 46 9.11 6.15 -15.53
CA PHE A 46 9.53 4.82 -15.04
C PHE A 46 10.92 4.85 -14.39
N VAL A 47 11.87 5.54 -14.99
CA VAL A 47 13.26 5.63 -14.48
C VAL A 47 13.28 6.31 -13.12
N GLN A 48 12.55 7.39 -12.95
CA GLN A 48 12.46 8.13 -11.70
C GLN A 48 11.75 7.35 -10.60
N ALA A 49 10.63 6.71 -10.94
CA ALA A 49 9.94 5.82 -10.01
C ALA A 49 10.84 4.65 -9.57
N LEU A 50 11.64 4.09 -10.49
CA LEU A 50 12.59 3.03 -10.17
C LEU A 50 13.68 3.49 -9.19
N HIS A 51 14.21 4.71 -9.37
CA HIS A 51 15.16 5.32 -8.44
C HIS A 51 14.53 5.51 -7.05
N LEU A 52 13.33 6.10 -6.97
CA LEU A 52 12.63 6.32 -5.70
C LEU A 52 12.31 5.00 -4.99
N VAL A 53 11.82 4.00 -5.69
CA VAL A 53 11.48 2.69 -5.12
C VAL A 53 12.73 1.93 -4.65
N ARG A 54 13.85 2.07 -5.35
CA ARG A 54 15.14 1.53 -4.90
C ARG A 54 15.60 2.21 -3.61
N GLU A 55 15.55 3.54 -3.56
CA GLU A 55 15.94 4.31 -2.38
C GLU A 55 15.00 4.02 -1.21
N ARG A 56 13.68 3.98 -1.45
CA ARG A 56 12.69 3.55 -0.47
C ARG A 56 13.05 2.19 0.15
N GLY A 57 13.37 1.21 -0.70
CA GLY A 57 13.76 -0.14 -0.24
C GLY A 57 15.04 -0.14 0.59
N ARG A 58 16.05 0.64 0.19
CA ARG A 58 17.32 0.81 0.92
C ARG A 58 17.07 1.43 2.29
N LEU A 59 16.31 2.51 2.34
CA LEU A 59 16.02 3.24 3.58
C LEU A 59 15.14 2.42 4.53
N MET A 60 14.13 1.73 4.03
CA MET A 60 13.31 0.83 4.85
C MET A 60 14.14 -0.28 5.50
N LYS A 61 15.10 -0.86 4.77
CA LYS A 61 16.05 -1.84 5.34
C LYS A 61 16.87 -1.19 6.46
N LEU A 62 17.41 -0.01 6.24
CA LEU A 62 18.17 0.74 7.23
C LEU A 62 17.34 1.05 8.48
N ALA A 63 16.07 1.45 8.31
CA ALA A 63 15.17 1.68 9.43
C ALA A 63 14.94 0.41 10.27
N GLY A 64 14.76 -0.74 9.63
CA GLY A 64 14.63 -2.03 10.31
C GLY A 64 15.89 -2.45 11.06
N GLU A 65 17.08 -2.12 10.53
CA GLU A 65 18.36 -2.35 11.24
C GLU A 65 18.52 -1.42 12.46
N ARG A 66 18.07 -0.17 12.36
CA ARG A 66 18.13 0.83 13.46
C ARG A 66 17.09 0.58 14.54
N ARG A 67 15.88 0.19 14.14
CA ARG A 67 14.73 -0.05 15.02
C ARG A 67 14.03 -1.35 14.59
N PRO A 68 14.48 -2.50 15.09
CA PRO A 68 13.87 -3.80 14.78
C PRO A 68 12.39 -3.83 15.15
N GLY A 69 11.62 -4.53 14.34
CA GLY A 69 10.21 -4.74 14.54
C GLY A 69 9.66 -5.64 13.44
N GLY A 70 8.36 -5.74 13.37
CA GLY A 70 7.71 -6.62 12.43
C GLY A 70 6.29 -6.21 12.10
N MET A 71 5.65 -7.08 11.33
CA MET A 71 4.26 -6.93 10.91
C MET A 71 3.51 -8.24 11.12
N ALA A 72 2.21 -8.17 11.37
CA ALA A 72 1.35 -9.34 11.43
C ALA A 72 0.02 -9.10 10.73
N ALA A 73 -0.43 -10.10 9.96
CA ALA A 73 -1.75 -10.11 9.37
C ALA A 73 -2.77 -10.64 10.38
N VAL A 74 -3.87 -9.92 10.56
CA VAL A 74 -4.99 -10.26 11.43
C VAL A 74 -6.25 -10.42 10.57
N ILE A 75 -6.89 -11.56 10.68
CA ILE A 75 -8.07 -11.91 9.91
C ILE A 75 -9.25 -12.14 10.85
N GLY A 76 -10.38 -11.52 10.57
CA GLY A 76 -11.66 -11.78 11.24
C GLY A 76 -12.00 -10.80 12.35
N LEU A 77 -11.19 -9.77 12.58
CA LEU A 77 -11.53 -8.65 13.46
C LEU A 77 -11.89 -7.40 12.65
N ASP A 78 -12.73 -6.59 13.25
CA ASP A 78 -12.99 -5.22 12.78
C ASP A 78 -11.77 -4.33 13.03
N VAL A 79 -11.52 -3.36 12.14
CA VAL A 79 -10.35 -2.50 12.21
C VAL A 79 -10.36 -1.61 13.46
N VAL A 80 -11.53 -1.15 13.93
CA VAL A 80 -11.65 -0.31 15.12
C VAL A 80 -11.29 -1.12 16.36
N ALA A 81 -11.80 -2.36 16.47
CA ALA A 81 -11.45 -3.25 17.57
C ALA A 81 -9.95 -3.58 17.58
N LEU A 82 -9.36 -3.78 16.40
CA LEU A 82 -7.93 -4.05 16.29
C LEU A 82 -7.07 -2.82 16.63
N ASP A 83 -7.51 -1.62 16.28
CA ASP A 83 -6.82 -0.39 16.67
C ASP A 83 -6.83 -0.21 18.21
N GLN A 84 -7.93 -0.51 18.88
CA GLN A 84 -8.01 -0.51 20.35
C GLN A 84 -7.04 -1.52 20.98
N ILE A 85 -6.90 -2.70 20.37
CA ILE A 85 -5.93 -3.71 20.79
C ILE A 85 -4.49 -3.18 20.64
N CYS A 86 -4.17 -2.55 19.50
CA CYS A 86 -2.87 -1.93 19.29
C CYS A 86 -2.59 -0.85 20.34
N GLN A 87 -3.54 0.04 20.60
CA GLN A 87 -3.41 1.08 21.64
C GLN A 87 -3.19 0.48 23.04
N SER A 88 -3.90 -0.61 23.37
CA SER A 88 -3.70 -1.32 24.64
C SER A 88 -2.30 -1.91 24.74
N ALA A 89 -1.85 -2.62 23.70
CA ALA A 89 -0.52 -3.21 23.66
C ALA A 89 0.60 -2.15 23.70
N ALA A 90 0.42 -1.01 23.04
CA ALA A 90 1.35 0.12 23.10
C ALA A 90 1.47 0.66 24.53
N ARG A 91 0.34 0.87 25.23
CA ARG A 91 0.36 1.35 26.63
C ARG A 91 1.03 0.38 27.59
N GLU A 92 0.78 -0.93 27.43
CA GLU A 92 1.32 -1.95 28.34
C GLU A 92 2.82 -2.20 28.14
N THR A 93 3.30 -2.10 26.92
CA THR A 93 4.70 -2.33 26.59
C THR A 93 5.57 -1.06 26.58
N GLY A 94 4.94 0.12 26.54
CA GLY A 94 5.63 1.38 26.25
C GLY A 94 6.18 1.47 24.84
N GLY A 95 5.77 0.53 23.97
CA GLY A 95 6.27 0.40 22.60
C GLY A 95 5.38 1.08 21.55
N VAL A 96 5.77 0.92 20.29
CA VAL A 96 5.03 1.40 19.12
C VAL A 96 4.36 0.22 18.43
N ILE A 97 3.06 0.29 18.25
CA ILE A 97 2.26 -0.66 17.46
C ILE A 97 1.02 0.07 16.93
N GLN A 98 0.67 -0.16 15.68
CA GLN A 98 -0.53 0.41 15.06
C GLN A 98 -1.05 -0.44 13.91
N VAL A 99 -2.25 -0.12 13.44
CA VAL A 99 -2.75 -0.60 12.16
C VAL A 99 -1.89 0.02 11.06
N ALA A 100 -1.23 -0.84 10.29
CA ALA A 100 -0.35 -0.45 9.18
C ALA A 100 -1.08 -0.50 7.83
N ASN A 101 -1.95 -1.50 7.63
CA ASN A 101 -2.75 -1.61 6.42
C ASN A 101 -4.18 -2.06 6.77
N ASP A 102 -5.16 -1.25 6.44
CA ASP A 102 -6.56 -1.68 6.37
C ASP A 102 -6.86 -2.16 4.94
N ASN A 103 -6.70 -3.47 4.72
CA ASN A 103 -6.69 -4.05 3.37
C ASN A 103 -8.09 -4.29 2.80
N CYS A 104 -8.99 -4.81 3.60
CA CYS A 104 -10.42 -5.01 3.27
C CYS A 104 -11.15 -5.41 4.55
N PRO A 105 -12.49 -5.36 4.58
CA PRO A 105 -13.26 -5.79 5.75
C PRO A 105 -12.80 -7.14 6.31
N GLY A 106 -12.35 -7.12 7.58
CA GLY A 106 -11.84 -8.29 8.29
C GLY A 106 -10.46 -8.80 7.83
N GLN A 107 -9.67 -8.00 7.14
CA GLN A 107 -8.27 -8.30 6.83
C GLN A 107 -7.40 -7.05 7.01
N THR A 108 -6.65 -7.02 8.09
CA THR A 108 -5.83 -5.88 8.50
C THR A 108 -4.40 -6.35 8.79
N VAL A 109 -3.44 -5.46 8.64
CA VAL A 109 -2.04 -5.71 9.04
C VAL A 109 -1.70 -4.73 10.15
N ILE A 110 -1.13 -5.23 11.25
CA ILE A 110 -0.56 -4.44 12.34
C ILE A 110 0.96 -4.45 12.24
N SER A 111 1.59 -3.38 12.71
CA SER A 111 3.03 -3.19 12.57
C SER A 111 3.58 -2.43 13.78
N GLY A 112 4.73 -2.87 14.30
CA GLY A 112 5.34 -2.26 15.48
C GLY A 112 6.64 -2.93 15.90
N ASN A 113 7.18 -2.51 17.03
CA ASN A 113 8.31 -3.18 17.65
C ASN A 113 7.91 -4.56 18.20
N ASP A 114 8.86 -5.48 18.32
CA ASP A 114 8.55 -6.89 18.55
C ASP A 114 7.70 -7.14 19.79
N ALA A 115 8.03 -6.56 20.95
CA ALA A 115 7.26 -6.78 22.19
C ALA A 115 5.78 -6.31 22.07
N ALA A 116 5.55 -5.14 21.48
CA ALA A 116 4.20 -4.63 21.30
C ALA A 116 3.43 -5.41 20.23
N LEU A 117 4.13 -5.87 19.17
CA LEU A 117 3.55 -6.71 18.13
C LEU A 117 3.10 -8.06 18.67
N GLU A 118 3.95 -8.73 19.45
CA GLU A 118 3.63 -10.01 20.08
C GLU A 118 2.41 -9.90 21.01
N LEU A 119 2.41 -8.91 21.90
CA LEU A 119 1.27 -8.67 22.78
C LEU A 119 -0.02 -8.34 22.00
N ALA A 120 0.07 -7.53 20.94
CA ALA A 120 -1.09 -7.23 20.09
C ALA A 120 -1.61 -8.48 19.35
N MET A 121 -0.72 -9.37 18.90
CA MET A 121 -1.10 -10.64 18.27
C MET A 121 -1.83 -11.56 19.26
N GLU A 122 -1.33 -11.69 20.50
CA GLU A 122 -1.98 -12.47 21.57
C GLU A 122 -3.36 -11.92 21.90
N LYS A 123 -3.48 -10.60 22.10
CA LYS A 123 -4.77 -9.92 22.39
C LYS A 123 -5.75 -10.07 21.21
N ALA A 124 -5.29 -9.96 19.96
CA ALA A 124 -6.14 -10.15 18.79
C ALA A 124 -6.67 -11.59 18.72
N GLN A 125 -5.85 -12.57 19.07
CA GLN A 125 -6.25 -13.98 19.12
C GLN A 125 -7.27 -14.22 20.24
N ALA A 126 -7.04 -13.68 21.42
CA ALA A 126 -7.98 -13.74 22.55
C ALA A 126 -9.31 -13.02 22.25
N ALA A 127 -9.30 -11.96 21.46
CA ALA A 127 -10.49 -11.24 20.99
C ALA A 127 -11.25 -11.96 19.86
N GLY A 128 -10.84 -13.16 19.47
CA GLY A 128 -11.55 -13.99 18.50
C GLY A 128 -11.12 -13.77 17.05
N ALA A 129 -9.91 -13.24 16.79
CA ALA A 129 -9.37 -13.23 15.44
C ALA A 129 -9.32 -14.65 14.88
N ARG A 130 -9.87 -14.82 13.67
CA ARG A 130 -9.88 -16.14 13.01
C ARG A 130 -8.47 -16.64 12.67
N LYS A 131 -7.56 -15.73 12.39
CA LYS A 131 -6.16 -16.01 12.07
C LYS A 131 -5.29 -14.80 12.40
N VAL A 132 -4.17 -15.05 13.06
CA VAL A 132 -3.12 -14.07 13.31
C VAL A 132 -1.80 -14.69 12.85
N VAL A 133 -1.10 -14.01 11.95
CA VAL A 133 0.15 -14.53 11.34
C VAL A 133 1.20 -13.44 11.29
N ARG A 134 2.33 -13.66 11.96
CA ARG A 134 3.50 -12.82 11.79
C ARG A 134 4.03 -12.96 10.36
N LEU A 135 4.26 -11.84 9.71
CA LEU A 135 4.81 -11.80 8.35
C LEU A 135 6.32 -12.03 8.38
N ALA A 136 6.85 -12.63 7.32
CA ALA A 136 8.30 -12.89 7.17
C ALA A 136 9.06 -11.60 6.78
N VAL A 137 8.85 -10.53 7.56
CA VAL A 137 9.52 -9.24 7.40
C VAL A 137 10.01 -8.74 8.75
N SER A 138 11.19 -8.13 8.77
CA SER A 138 11.83 -7.58 9.98
C SER A 138 11.78 -6.04 10.01
N ILE A 139 10.75 -5.46 9.41
CA ILE A 139 10.60 -4.01 9.27
C ILE A 139 9.19 -3.64 9.72
N ALA A 140 9.08 -2.67 10.62
CA ALA A 140 7.81 -2.13 11.08
C ALA A 140 7.33 -1.00 10.16
N SER A 141 7.01 -1.36 8.90
CA SER A 141 6.54 -0.40 7.88
C SER A 141 5.22 0.25 8.28
N HIS A 142 5.01 1.47 7.78
CA HIS A 142 3.78 2.24 8.02
C HIS A 142 3.54 2.55 9.50
N THR A 143 4.64 2.83 10.24
CA THR A 143 4.60 3.23 11.65
C THR A 143 5.60 4.35 11.93
N PRO A 144 5.48 5.04 13.07
CA PRO A 144 6.49 6.01 13.52
C PRO A 144 7.92 5.44 13.68
N LEU A 145 8.09 4.12 13.71
CA LEU A 145 9.44 3.50 13.71
C LEU A 145 10.23 3.79 12.43
N MET A 146 9.53 4.15 11.34
CA MET A 146 10.16 4.60 10.10
C MET A 146 10.69 6.05 10.15
N SER A 147 10.41 6.82 11.20
CA SER A 147 10.80 8.25 11.29
C SER A 147 12.30 8.49 11.13
N SER A 148 13.14 7.51 11.45
CA SER A 148 14.60 7.64 11.32
C SER A 148 15.11 7.75 9.89
N ILE A 149 14.23 7.59 8.89
CA ILE A 149 14.59 7.64 7.46
C ILE A 149 13.68 8.60 6.67
N THR A 150 12.75 9.29 7.31
CA THR A 150 11.79 10.16 6.62
C THR A 150 12.46 11.34 5.94
N ASP A 151 13.45 11.97 6.56
CA ASP A 151 14.13 13.13 6.00
C ASP A 151 14.93 12.76 4.75
N GLU A 152 15.65 11.61 4.80
CA GLU A 152 16.39 11.12 3.64
C GLU A 152 15.43 10.76 2.49
N PHE A 153 14.30 10.14 2.79
CA PHE A 153 13.31 9.80 1.77
C PHE A 153 12.59 11.04 1.23
N ALA A 154 12.25 12.00 2.10
CA ALA A 154 11.67 13.28 1.69
C ALA A 154 12.60 14.04 0.73
N ALA A 155 13.90 14.10 1.04
CA ALA A 155 14.87 14.70 0.13
C ALA A 155 14.91 14.03 -1.25
N ALA A 156 14.79 12.68 -1.30
CA ALA A 156 14.72 11.96 -2.56
C ALA A 156 13.42 12.26 -3.34
N VAL A 157 12.28 12.37 -2.64
CA VAL A 157 10.99 12.76 -3.23
C VAL A 157 11.05 14.19 -3.76
N ASP A 158 11.65 15.10 -3.02
CA ASP A 158 11.75 16.51 -3.41
C ASP A 158 12.67 16.73 -4.62
N ALA A 159 13.73 15.94 -4.72
CA ALA A 159 14.63 15.96 -5.87
C ALA A 159 14.04 15.29 -7.12
N ALA A 160 13.00 14.49 -6.98
CA ALA A 160 12.37 13.82 -8.11
C ALA A 160 11.50 14.82 -8.91
N PRO A 161 11.57 14.81 -10.25
CA PRO A 161 10.74 15.66 -11.09
C PRO A 161 9.31 15.08 -11.20
N ILE A 162 8.58 15.15 -10.08
CA ILE A 162 7.17 14.77 -10.02
C ILE A 162 6.36 15.86 -10.73
N ALA A 163 5.53 15.44 -11.66
CA ALA A 163 4.58 16.29 -12.38
C ALA A 163 3.15 16.09 -11.87
N ASP A 164 2.24 16.95 -12.30
CA ASP A 164 0.81 16.71 -12.15
C ASP A 164 0.44 15.41 -12.89
N ALA A 165 -0.43 14.62 -12.28
CA ALA A 165 -0.87 13.35 -12.85
C ALA A 165 -2.00 13.58 -13.87
N ASP A 166 -1.96 12.86 -15.00
CA ASP A 166 -2.99 12.88 -16.04
C ASP A 166 -4.33 12.27 -15.54
N PHE A 167 -4.24 11.36 -14.57
CA PHE A 167 -5.38 10.69 -13.94
C PHE A 167 -5.27 10.80 -12.42
N PRO A 168 -6.39 11.05 -11.70
CA PRO A 168 -6.34 11.15 -10.25
C PRO A 168 -5.82 9.87 -9.59
N LEU A 169 -4.81 10.00 -8.73
CA LEU A 169 -4.32 8.94 -7.86
C LEU A 169 -5.15 8.92 -6.58
N VAL A 170 -5.73 7.78 -6.24
CA VAL A 170 -6.34 7.59 -4.91
C VAL A 170 -5.23 7.26 -3.92
N ALA A 171 -4.91 8.22 -3.07
CA ALA A 171 -3.77 8.19 -2.15
C ALA A 171 -3.94 7.19 -1.01
N ASN A 172 -2.86 6.60 -0.54
CA ASN A 172 -2.88 5.59 0.52
C ASN A 172 -3.16 6.18 1.91
N VAL A 173 -2.62 7.37 2.19
CA VAL A 173 -2.71 8.01 3.52
C VAL A 173 -4.04 8.72 3.70
N SER A 174 -4.45 9.53 2.73
CA SER A 174 -5.68 10.30 2.81
C SER A 174 -6.92 9.52 2.36
N ALA A 175 -6.77 8.45 1.57
CA ALA A 175 -7.84 7.75 0.85
C ALA A 175 -8.67 8.71 -0.05
N ARG A 176 -8.03 9.75 -0.59
CA ARG A 176 -8.64 10.78 -1.45
C ARG A 176 -7.91 10.86 -2.78
N PRO A 177 -8.59 11.32 -3.85
CA PRO A 177 -7.94 11.55 -5.13
C PRO A 177 -7.03 12.78 -5.05
N ILE A 178 -5.84 12.66 -5.62
CA ILE A 178 -4.86 13.72 -5.79
C ILE A 178 -4.33 13.72 -7.23
N THR A 179 -4.03 14.90 -7.76
CA THR A 179 -3.49 15.08 -9.12
C THR A 179 -2.29 16.00 -9.14
N HIS A 180 -2.23 17.01 -8.24
CA HIS A 180 -1.18 18.00 -8.25
C HIS A 180 0.14 17.45 -7.70
N ALA A 181 1.23 17.82 -8.32
CA ALA A 181 2.58 17.37 -7.95
C ALA A 181 2.92 17.60 -6.47
N GLU A 182 2.46 18.71 -5.88
CA GLU A 182 2.70 19.00 -4.47
C GLU A 182 1.93 18.07 -3.53
N ASP A 183 0.68 17.73 -3.86
CA ASP A 183 -0.11 16.76 -3.09
C ASP A 183 0.51 15.36 -3.19
N ILE A 184 0.99 15.00 -4.38
CA ILE A 184 1.71 13.74 -4.61
C ILE A 184 3.00 13.68 -3.78
N ARG A 185 3.78 14.77 -3.73
CA ARG A 185 4.97 14.84 -2.87
C ARG A 185 4.61 14.69 -1.39
N ALA A 186 3.58 15.39 -0.95
CA ALA A 186 3.11 15.31 0.44
C ALA A 186 2.68 13.88 0.81
N GLU A 187 1.93 13.21 -0.05
CA GLU A 187 1.53 11.81 0.11
C GLU A 187 2.74 10.88 0.23
N LEU A 188 3.68 10.95 -0.72
CA LEU A 188 4.86 10.08 -0.73
C LEU A 188 5.76 10.29 0.50
N ARG A 189 5.90 11.53 0.99
CA ARG A 189 6.66 11.83 2.22
C ARG A 189 5.99 11.20 3.45
N ALA A 190 4.66 11.23 3.53
CA ALA A 190 3.90 10.72 4.66
C ALA A 190 3.74 9.19 4.66
N GLN A 191 3.78 8.56 3.48
CA GLN A 191 3.41 7.16 3.28
C GLN A 191 4.17 6.17 4.17
N LEU A 192 5.47 6.38 4.41
CA LEU A 192 6.29 5.41 5.15
C LEU A 192 5.91 5.29 6.63
N THR A 193 5.39 6.37 7.22
CA THR A 193 5.02 6.43 8.63
C THR A 193 3.51 6.33 8.88
N SER A 194 2.72 6.36 7.82
CA SER A 194 1.25 6.37 7.89
C SER A 194 0.65 5.06 7.42
N ALA A 195 -0.55 4.74 7.91
CA ALA A 195 -1.29 3.56 7.50
C ALA A 195 -1.73 3.64 6.03
N VAL A 196 -1.74 2.50 5.36
CA VAL A 196 -2.39 2.33 4.05
C VAL A 196 -3.87 2.08 4.27
N ARG A 197 -4.71 3.05 3.94
CA ARG A 197 -6.17 3.04 4.11
C ARG A 197 -6.85 2.43 2.87
N TRP A 198 -6.44 1.20 2.50
CA TRP A 198 -6.85 0.59 1.24
C TRP A 198 -8.35 0.34 1.15
N THR A 199 -8.99 -0.09 2.25
CA THR A 199 -10.45 -0.27 2.32
C THR A 199 -11.19 1.02 1.97
N GLU A 200 -10.76 2.15 2.54
CA GLU A 200 -11.38 3.45 2.30
C GLU A 200 -11.08 3.96 0.87
N SER A 201 -9.85 3.78 0.40
CA SER A 201 -9.46 4.12 -0.98
C SER A 201 -10.33 3.40 -1.99
N MET A 202 -10.56 2.10 -1.81
CA MET A 202 -11.41 1.32 -2.72
C MET A 202 -12.91 1.61 -2.55
N ARG A 203 -13.37 1.97 -1.36
CA ARG A 203 -14.74 2.48 -1.18
C ARG A 203 -14.95 3.79 -1.92
N TYR A 204 -13.99 4.72 -1.83
CA TYR A 204 -14.02 5.93 -2.62
C TYR A 204 -14.14 5.62 -4.12
N VAL A 205 -13.34 4.66 -4.65
CA VAL A 205 -13.41 4.23 -6.05
C VAL A 205 -14.81 3.70 -6.41
N VAL A 206 -15.42 2.91 -5.54
CA VAL A 206 -16.79 2.39 -5.74
C VAL A 206 -17.82 3.51 -5.74
N ASP A 207 -17.69 4.48 -4.86
CA ASP A 207 -18.60 5.65 -4.77
C ASP A 207 -18.52 6.56 -6.00
N GLN A 208 -17.45 6.43 -6.81
CA GLN A 208 -17.35 7.08 -8.13
C GLN A 208 -18.03 6.26 -9.26
N GLU A 209 -18.87 5.29 -8.91
CA GLU A 209 -19.60 4.44 -9.86
C GLU A 209 -18.72 3.64 -10.82
N VAL A 210 -17.46 3.36 -10.41
CA VAL A 210 -16.55 2.54 -11.19
C VAL A 210 -17.09 1.12 -11.35
N THR A 211 -17.24 0.67 -12.58
CA THR A 211 -17.83 -0.63 -12.92
C THR A 211 -16.79 -1.75 -13.03
N GLN A 212 -15.52 -1.39 -13.29
CA GLN A 212 -14.44 -2.33 -13.48
C GLN A 212 -13.13 -1.81 -12.86
N VAL A 213 -12.39 -2.70 -12.22
CA VAL A 213 -11.00 -2.48 -11.81
C VAL A 213 -10.08 -3.44 -12.54
N VAL A 214 -8.90 -2.95 -12.91
CA VAL A 214 -7.87 -3.72 -13.60
C VAL A 214 -6.61 -3.73 -12.74
N GLU A 215 -6.20 -4.89 -12.25
CA GLU A 215 -4.93 -5.07 -11.55
C GLU A 215 -3.84 -5.37 -12.58
N ILE A 216 -2.81 -4.52 -12.62
CA ILE A 216 -1.67 -4.64 -13.54
C ILE A 216 -0.42 -4.98 -12.73
N GLY A 217 0.13 -6.15 -12.96
CA GLY A 217 1.32 -6.64 -12.26
C GLY A 217 1.19 -8.08 -11.77
N PRO A 218 2.23 -8.61 -11.10
CA PRO A 218 2.28 -10.00 -10.72
C PRO A 218 1.28 -10.33 -9.61
N LYS A 219 0.64 -11.49 -9.69
CA LYS A 219 -0.37 -12.02 -8.77
C LYS A 219 -1.72 -11.28 -8.85
N THR A 220 -2.65 -11.72 -7.99
CA THR A 220 -4.07 -11.29 -7.97
C THR A 220 -4.47 -10.77 -6.58
N VAL A 221 -3.54 -10.05 -5.92
CA VAL A 221 -3.73 -9.64 -4.52
C VAL A 221 -4.81 -8.57 -4.41
N LEU A 222 -4.71 -7.52 -5.22
CA LEU A 222 -5.61 -6.37 -5.13
C LEU A 222 -7.02 -6.71 -5.65
N THR A 223 -7.14 -7.51 -6.71
CA THR A 223 -8.43 -8.04 -7.17
C THR A 223 -9.07 -8.93 -6.11
N GLY A 224 -8.28 -9.70 -5.37
CA GLY A 224 -8.73 -10.47 -4.21
C GLY A 224 -9.26 -9.61 -3.06
N LEU A 225 -8.60 -8.50 -2.76
CA LEU A 225 -9.05 -7.52 -1.76
C LEU A 225 -10.33 -6.82 -2.24
N MET A 226 -10.36 -6.37 -3.49
CA MET A 226 -11.52 -5.72 -4.09
C MET A 226 -12.77 -6.61 -4.05
N LYS A 227 -12.64 -7.91 -4.31
CA LYS A 227 -13.74 -8.88 -4.19
C LYS A 227 -14.38 -8.90 -2.79
N ARG A 228 -13.63 -8.54 -1.75
CA ARG A 228 -14.11 -8.51 -0.36
C ARG A 228 -14.68 -7.15 0.02
N ILE A 229 -14.26 -6.09 -0.66
CA ILE A 229 -14.76 -4.72 -0.47
C ILE A 229 -16.07 -4.54 -1.23
N GLU A 230 -16.09 -4.84 -2.54
CA GLU A 230 -17.28 -4.75 -3.38
C GLU A 230 -17.31 -5.89 -4.43
N ARG A 231 -18.30 -6.77 -4.32
CA ARG A 231 -18.41 -7.95 -5.18
C ARG A 231 -18.93 -7.65 -6.58
N LYS A 232 -19.68 -6.56 -6.73
CA LYS A 232 -20.35 -6.21 -7.98
C LYS A 232 -19.40 -5.60 -9.01
N VAL A 233 -18.31 -4.97 -8.56
CA VAL A 233 -17.29 -4.40 -9.45
C VAL A 233 -16.60 -5.52 -10.22
N LYS A 234 -16.54 -5.43 -11.54
CA LYS A 234 -15.79 -6.36 -12.39
C LYS A 234 -14.31 -6.24 -12.08
N ARG A 235 -13.62 -7.34 -11.97
CA ARG A 235 -12.19 -7.42 -11.67
C ARG A 235 -11.47 -8.13 -12.81
N VAL A 236 -10.46 -7.49 -13.35
CA VAL A 236 -9.57 -8.05 -14.36
C VAL A 236 -8.15 -8.02 -13.80
N ASN A 237 -7.38 -9.07 -14.05
CA ASN A 237 -5.96 -9.11 -13.70
C ASN A 237 -5.13 -9.32 -14.97
N TRP A 238 -4.12 -8.47 -15.12
CA TRP A 238 -3.14 -8.56 -16.19
C TRP A 238 -1.76 -8.77 -15.56
N GLY A 239 -1.35 -10.00 -15.34
CA GLY A 239 -0.05 -10.25 -14.71
C GLY A 239 0.42 -11.68 -14.72
N ASP A 240 -0.48 -12.65 -14.68
CA ASP A 240 -0.14 -14.07 -14.59
C ASP A 240 -0.19 -14.81 -15.94
N GLY A 241 -0.07 -14.08 -17.05
CA GLY A 241 0.25 -14.68 -18.35
C GLY A 241 -0.93 -15.12 -19.22
N ASP A 242 -2.17 -14.94 -18.78
CA ASP A 242 -3.34 -15.28 -19.62
C ASP A 242 -3.97 -14.02 -20.23
N ILE A 243 -3.46 -13.66 -21.42
CA ILE A 243 -3.99 -12.55 -22.25
C ILE A 243 -5.18 -13.04 -23.11
N SER A 244 -5.59 -14.30 -22.95
CA SER A 244 -6.55 -14.95 -23.84
C SER A 244 -8.02 -14.60 -23.60
N ASP A 245 -8.38 -13.98 -22.47
CA ASP A 245 -9.75 -13.68 -22.08
C ASP A 245 -10.09 -12.16 -22.04
N ALA A 246 -9.45 -11.37 -22.92
CA ALA A 246 -9.70 -9.93 -23.03
C ALA A 246 -10.85 -9.59 -23.99
#